data_3e04cef09fb232dc77885aa3f615f10e
#
_entry.id   3e04cef09fb232dc77885aa3f615f10e
#
_cell.length_a   1.000
_cell.length_b   1.000
_cell.length_c   1.000
_cell.angle_alpha   90.00
_cell.angle_beta   90.00
_cell.angle_gamma   90.00
#
_symmetry.space_group_name_H-M   'P 1'
#
loop_
_entity.id
_entity.type
_entity.pdbx_description
1 polymer ?
#
loop_
_entity_poly.entity_id
_entity_poly.type
_entity_poly.pdbx_seq_one_letter_code
_entity_poly.pdbx_strand_id
1 'polypeptide(L)'
;MLQTLLVNLKLHFREKAQLFWLFAFPIILATMFNGMFGNIAESYALHTVDVVVVNNDDWRASPGAQMLFDGISSDTGATGADGDHAKVDDDGDAMPKLITVTEAASMEAADRALLDAKAQGRLSVDGSGKLQLAISQATQTSATDVMASSSGLDISLTVLGNIVDLYNRNTAVVINAAQHNPSALLDDAFTGSIGSSSGFTKEVQLTNFKPSGTARYYYALLGMAAMMAMSFAVNAVSLAQANLSALGIRRSVAPLPKLQQLLAGFLSSWICSFLSLTVAMLYIRFGCQISLGGREWAGLGACLMASFATSAFGTLIGAIQGVSTSAKQGLCTALACTLSLFSGLYGSFAMDLSDQIAQHAPLLSMLNPAQQITNLFYDILYYDSFRPFFATVGVLAAMSLVCLGMATVLLRRQRYEHL
;
A
#
# COMPACT_ATOMS: atom_id res chain seq x y z
N MET A 1 -11.97 22.65 -35.05
CA MET A 1 -11.43 21.72 -34.02
C MET A 1 -11.32 22.39 -32.65
N LEU A 2 -10.61 23.51 -32.47
CA LEU A 2 -10.44 24.19 -31.17
C LEU A 2 -11.76 24.58 -30.50
N GLN A 3 -12.68 25.21 -31.24
CA GLN A 3 -14.02 25.56 -30.74
C GLN A 3 -14.80 24.34 -30.23
N THR A 4 -14.74 23.22 -30.96
CA THR A 4 -15.40 21.98 -30.57
C THR A 4 -14.80 21.39 -29.30
N LEU A 5 -13.47 21.46 -29.16
CA LEU A 5 -12.74 21.07 -27.95
C LEU A 5 -13.18 21.92 -26.75
N LEU A 6 -13.19 23.26 -26.88
CA LEU A 6 -13.62 24.17 -25.80
C LEU A 6 -15.08 23.95 -25.39
N VAL A 7 -15.98 23.69 -26.35
CA VAL A 7 -17.38 23.38 -26.06
C VAL A 7 -17.49 22.06 -25.29
N ASN A 8 -16.79 21.02 -25.70
CA ASN A 8 -16.78 19.73 -24.99
C ASN A 8 -16.20 19.87 -23.57
N LEU A 9 -15.10 20.62 -23.43
CA LEU A 9 -14.51 20.90 -22.12
C LEU A 9 -15.51 21.62 -21.20
N LYS A 10 -16.22 22.65 -21.71
CA LYS A 10 -17.25 23.37 -20.96
C LYS A 10 -18.43 22.49 -20.59
N LEU A 11 -18.80 21.52 -21.44
CA LEU A 11 -19.86 20.56 -21.15
C LEU A 11 -19.43 19.61 -20.03
N HIS A 12 -18.20 19.08 -20.05
CA HIS A 12 -17.69 18.25 -18.97
C HIS A 12 -17.72 18.96 -17.60
N PHE A 13 -17.32 20.25 -17.55
CA PHE A 13 -17.38 21.04 -16.31
C PHE A 13 -18.80 21.43 -15.87
N ARG A 14 -19.83 21.23 -16.69
CA ARG A 14 -21.23 21.43 -16.30
C ARG A 14 -21.91 20.18 -15.74
N GLU A 15 -21.39 19.01 -16.01
CA GLU A 15 -21.91 17.72 -15.54
C GLU A 15 -21.48 17.46 -14.09
N LYS A 16 -22.22 18.05 -13.12
CA LYS A 16 -21.88 18.00 -11.68
C LYS A 16 -21.71 16.58 -11.14
N ALA A 17 -22.58 15.65 -11.54
CA ALA A 17 -22.51 14.25 -11.10
C ALA A 17 -21.21 13.59 -11.57
N GLN A 18 -20.80 13.83 -12.80
CA GLN A 18 -19.57 13.27 -13.37
C GLN A 18 -18.33 13.89 -12.69
N LEU A 19 -18.33 15.19 -12.42
CA LEU A 19 -17.25 15.86 -11.69
C LEU A 19 -17.12 15.32 -10.26
N PHE A 20 -18.23 15.08 -9.58
CA PHE A 20 -18.20 14.47 -8.24
C PHE A 20 -17.51 13.11 -8.27
N TRP A 21 -17.94 12.20 -9.15
CA TRP A 21 -17.37 10.86 -9.23
C TRP A 21 -15.88 10.85 -9.63
N LEU A 22 -15.43 11.85 -10.36
CA LEU A 22 -14.05 11.91 -10.84
C LEU A 22 -13.10 12.68 -9.94
N PHE A 23 -13.55 13.72 -9.26
CA PHE A 23 -12.71 14.53 -8.39
C PHE A 23 -12.93 14.25 -6.90
N ALA A 24 -14.19 14.27 -6.45
CA ALA A 24 -14.49 14.11 -5.03
C ALA A 24 -14.37 12.66 -4.56
N PHE A 25 -14.87 11.70 -5.35
CA PHE A 25 -14.88 10.30 -4.94
C PHE A 25 -13.49 9.71 -4.67
N PRO A 26 -12.47 9.88 -5.53
CA PRO A 26 -11.12 9.39 -5.23
C PRO A 26 -10.51 10.03 -3.96
N ILE A 27 -10.80 11.30 -3.72
CA ILE A 27 -10.33 12.01 -2.52
C ILE A 27 -11.02 11.46 -1.27
N ILE A 28 -12.34 11.27 -1.30
CA ILE A 28 -13.11 10.70 -0.20
C ILE A 28 -12.60 9.30 0.12
N LEU A 29 -12.42 8.47 -0.89
CA LEU A 29 -11.96 7.09 -0.70
C LEU A 29 -10.52 7.02 -0.20
N ALA A 30 -9.64 7.90 -0.70
CA ALA A 30 -8.27 8.03 -0.19
C ALA A 30 -8.26 8.48 1.28
N THR A 31 -9.13 9.41 1.67
CA THR A 31 -9.27 9.86 3.07
C THR A 31 -9.78 8.72 3.95
N MET A 32 -10.76 7.94 3.48
CA MET A 32 -11.22 6.74 4.21
C MET A 32 -10.11 5.72 4.38
N PHE A 33 -9.31 5.47 3.34
CA PHE A 33 -8.16 4.59 3.43
C PHE A 33 -7.12 5.14 4.43
N ASN A 34 -6.85 6.43 4.41
CA ASN A 34 -5.93 7.04 5.37
C ASN A 34 -6.41 6.86 6.82
N GLY A 35 -7.69 7.05 7.10
CA GLY A 35 -8.28 6.80 8.42
C GLY A 35 -8.25 5.31 8.81
N MET A 36 -8.45 4.41 7.86
CA MET A 36 -8.42 2.97 8.11
C MET A 36 -7.00 2.42 8.26
N PHE A 37 -6.06 2.89 7.44
CA PHE A 37 -4.68 2.41 7.43
C PHE A 37 -3.74 3.19 8.34
N GLY A 38 -4.10 4.39 8.77
CA GLY A 38 -3.33 5.16 9.75
C GLY A 38 -3.10 4.36 11.04
N ASN A 39 -4.15 3.69 11.52
CA ASN A 39 -4.06 2.81 12.68
C ASN A 39 -3.30 1.49 12.42
N ILE A 40 -3.22 1.05 11.16
CA ILE A 40 -2.50 -0.18 10.82
C ILE A 40 -0.98 0.02 10.92
N ALA A 41 -0.47 1.18 10.54
CA ALA A 41 0.95 1.50 10.73
C ALA A 41 1.35 1.50 12.22
N GLU A 42 0.48 2.01 13.08
CA GLU A 42 0.64 1.94 14.54
C GLU A 42 0.52 0.49 15.05
N SER A 43 -0.32 -0.33 14.44
CA SER A 43 -0.50 -1.75 14.81
C SER A 43 0.73 -2.61 14.52
N TYR A 44 1.61 -2.20 13.61
CA TYR A 44 2.90 -2.86 13.34
C TYR A 44 4.07 -2.19 14.04
N ALA A 45 3.85 -1.10 14.77
CA ALA A 45 4.88 -0.51 15.62
C ALA A 45 5.16 -1.43 16.81
N LEU A 46 6.43 -1.53 17.20
CA LEU A 46 6.81 -2.22 18.41
C LEU A 46 6.26 -1.44 19.62
N HIS A 47 5.37 -2.07 20.38
CA HIS A 47 4.86 -1.52 21.63
C HIS A 47 5.69 -2.00 22.80
N THR A 48 5.91 -1.12 23.77
CA THR A 48 6.58 -1.49 25.02
C THR A 48 5.70 -2.49 25.78
N VAL A 49 6.29 -3.61 26.19
CA VAL A 49 5.63 -4.67 26.96
C VAL A 49 5.94 -4.45 28.44
N ASP A 50 4.91 -4.39 29.29
CA ASP A 50 5.09 -4.31 30.73
C ASP A 50 5.38 -5.70 31.29
N VAL A 51 6.57 -5.88 31.83
CA VAL A 51 7.07 -7.18 32.29
C VAL A 51 7.45 -7.09 33.77
N VAL A 52 7.02 -8.09 34.55
CA VAL A 52 7.44 -8.26 35.93
C VAL A 52 8.60 -9.25 36.01
N VAL A 53 9.71 -8.80 36.55
CA VAL A 53 10.89 -9.64 36.81
C VAL A 53 10.85 -10.15 38.25
N VAL A 54 11.02 -11.46 38.43
CA VAL A 54 11.13 -12.06 39.78
C VAL A 54 12.55 -11.90 40.26
N ASN A 55 12.77 -11.00 41.23
CA ASN A 55 14.08 -10.73 41.86
C ASN A 55 14.39 -11.77 42.94
N ASN A 56 14.69 -13.01 42.51
CA ASN A 56 15.13 -14.12 43.39
C ASN A 56 16.68 -14.26 43.37
N ASP A 57 17.19 -15.25 44.13
CA ASP A 57 18.63 -15.51 44.19
C ASP A 57 19.18 -15.97 42.80
N ASP A 58 18.42 -16.73 42.02
CA ASP A 58 18.80 -17.17 40.67
C ASP A 58 18.94 -15.98 39.73
N TRP A 59 18.02 -14.98 39.80
CA TRP A 59 18.11 -13.75 39.03
C TRP A 59 19.36 -12.97 39.37
N ARG A 60 19.68 -12.81 40.69
CA ARG A 60 20.88 -12.10 41.16
C ARG A 60 22.16 -12.82 40.77
N ALA A 61 22.13 -14.14 40.66
CA ALA A 61 23.24 -14.97 40.20
C ALA A 61 23.46 -14.95 38.68
N SER A 62 22.57 -14.29 37.92
CA SER A 62 22.58 -14.26 36.44
C SER A 62 22.85 -12.87 35.87
N PRO A 63 24.09 -12.34 35.95
CA PRO A 63 24.44 -10.98 35.49
C PRO A 63 24.17 -10.80 33.97
N GLY A 64 24.31 -11.85 33.19
CA GLY A 64 24.00 -11.81 31.73
C GLY A 64 22.53 -11.54 31.44
N ALA A 65 21.63 -12.09 32.27
CA ALA A 65 20.20 -11.81 32.16
C ALA A 65 19.92 -10.34 32.51
N GLN A 66 20.52 -9.84 33.61
CA GLN A 66 20.35 -8.45 34.03
C GLN A 66 20.83 -7.48 32.94
N MET A 67 22.03 -7.68 32.38
CA MET A 67 22.57 -6.85 31.30
C MET A 67 21.65 -6.85 30.03
N LEU A 68 21.13 -8.02 29.67
CA LEU A 68 20.20 -8.09 28.55
C LEU A 68 18.95 -7.25 28.79
N PHE A 69 18.36 -7.37 29.98
CA PHE A 69 17.12 -6.65 30.30
C PHE A 69 17.35 -5.15 30.51
N ASP A 70 18.49 -4.74 31.09
CA ASP A 70 18.88 -3.34 31.15
C ASP A 70 19.02 -2.75 29.74
N GLY A 71 19.60 -3.51 28.80
CA GLY A 71 19.77 -3.07 27.42
C GLY A 71 18.45 -2.89 26.63
N ILE A 72 17.44 -3.77 26.83
CA ILE A 72 16.15 -3.69 26.14
C ILE A 72 15.09 -2.87 26.90
N SER A 73 15.35 -2.48 28.14
CA SER A 73 14.50 -1.61 28.97
C SER A 73 14.92 -0.15 28.96
N SER A 74 16.19 0.14 28.61
CA SER A 74 16.73 1.50 28.55
C SER A 74 16.51 2.12 27.18
N ASP A 75 16.06 3.38 27.14
CA ASP A 75 16.11 4.24 25.96
C ASP A 75 17.56 4.63 25.68
N THR A 76 18.32 3.79 25.01
CA THR A 76 19.64 4.17 24.52
C THR A 76 19.46 5.01 23.25
N GLY A 77 19.05 6.30 23.41
CA GLY A 77 19.07 7.21 22.26
C GLY A 77 18.03 8.31 22.15
N ALA A 78 17.13 8.53 23.14
CA ALA A 78 16.20 9.65 23.03
C ALA A 78 16.09 10.43 24.35
N THR A 79 16.99 11.40 24.57
CA THR A 79 16.70 12.55 25.43
C THR A 79 15.78 13.50 24.65
N GLY A 80 14.48 13.39 24.87
CA GLY A 80 13.49 14.30 24.33
C GLY A 80 12.17 14.09 25.07
N ALA A 81 11.93 14.91 26.11
CA ALA A 81 10.61 15.06 26.71
C ALA A 81 9.66 15.59 25.61
N ASP A 82 8.66 14.85 25.32
CA ASP A 82 7.30 15.16 24.91
C ASP A 82 6.81 14.07 23.95
N GLY A 83 5.62 13.58 24.22
CA GLY A 83 4.97 12.46 23.54
C GLY A 83 4.78 12.68 22.03
N ASP A 84 5.82 12.53 21.27
CA ASP A 84 5.78 12.52 19.82
C ASP A 84 6.47 11.24 19.32
N HIS A 85 5.79 10.56 18.41
CA HIS A 85 6.17 9.27 17.83
C HIS A 85 7.62 9.25 17.36
N ALA A 86 8.39 8.28 17.83
CA ALA A 86 9.76 8.06 17.38
C ALA A 86 9.76 7.89 15.86
N LYS A 87 10.19 8.94 15.16
CA LYS A 87 10.63 8.83 13.77
C LYS A 87 11.85 7.92 13.79
N VAL A 88 11.73 6.80 13.09
CA VAL A 88 12.87 5.95 12.75
C VAL A 88 13.73 6.78 11.81
N ASP A 89 14.72 7.45 12.38
CA ASP A 89 15.77 8.06 11.58
C ASP A 89 16.68 6.94 11.05
N ASP A 90 17.07 7.09 9.79
CA ASP A 90 17.71 6.13 8.89
C ASP A 90 19.20 5.78 9.27
N ASP A 91 19.63 6.08 10.48
CA ASP A 91 20.95 5.73 11.01
C ASP A 91 20.77 4.71 12.16
N GLY A 92 20.87 3.43 11.75
CA GLY A 92 20.61 2.30 12.59
C GLY A 92 21.61 2.08 13.72
N ASP A 93 21.28 2.46 14.94
CA ASP A 93 21.96 1.91 16.15
C ASP A 93 21.20 2.11 17.48
N ALA A 94 19.97 2.57 17.52
CA ALA A 94 19.20 2.61 18.76
C ALA A 94 18.07 1.58 18.74
N MET A 95 18.20 0.50 19.52
CA MET A 95 17.06 -0.42 19.73
C MET A 95 15.94 0.34 20.47
N PRO A 96 14.70 0.32 19.97
CA PRO A 96 13.58 0.92 20.68
C PRO A 96 13.37 0.19 22.02
N LYS A 97 12.94 0.92 23.04
CA LYS A 97 12.55 0.35 24.34
C LYS A 97 11.48 -0.71 24.13
N LEU A 98 11.84 -1.98 24.36
CA LEU A 98 10.94 -3.12 24.12
C LEU A 98 10.11 -3.47 25.36
N ILE A 99 10.66 -3.20 26.56
CA ILE A 99 10.01 -3.60 27.82
C ILE A 99 10.06 -2.50 28.87
N THR A 100 9.03 -2.43 29.70
CA THR A 100 9.06 -1.75 30.99
C THR A 100 9.19 -2.80 32.08
N VAL A 101 10.25 -2.70 32.90
CA VAL A 101 10.54 -3.69 33.96
C VAL A 101 9.95 -3.20 35.28
N THR A 102 9.17 -4.07 35.93
CA THR A 102 8.74 -3.92 37.33
C THR A 102 9.29 -5.11 38.11
N GLU A 103 9.90 -4.87 39.24
CA GLU A 103 10.46 -5.94 40.08
C GLU A 103 9.40 -6.49 41.05
N ALA A 104 9.36 -7.81 41.21
CA ALA A 104 8.59 -8.49 42.24
C ALA A 104 9.51 -9.33 43.14
N ALA A 105 9.26 -9.28 44.44
CA ALA A 105 10.08 -9.98 45.42
C ALA A 105 9.84 -11.50 45.44
N SER A 106 8.72 -12.02 44.85
CA SER A 106 8.42 -13.42 44.81
C SER A 106 7.61 -13.80 43.55
N MET A 107 7.64 -15.08 43.20
CA MET A 107 6.87 -15.64 42.09
C MET A 107 5.36 -15.38 42.24
N GLU A 108 4.82 -15.52 43.47
CA GLU A 108 3.41 -15.26 43.77
C GLU A 108 3.02 -13.79 43.59
N ALA A 109 3.93 -12.87 43.92
CA ALA A 109 3.70 -11.46 43.72
C ALA A 109 3.67 -11.11 42.21
N ALA A 110 4.56 -11.71 41.43
CA ALA A 110 4.59 -11.56 39.97
C ALA A 110 3.33 -12.19 39.33
N ASP A 111 2.89 -13.36 39.78
CA ASP A 111 1.67 -13.98 39.26
C ASP A 111 0.42 -13.15 39.58
N ARG A 112 0.35 -12.54 40.76
CA ARG A 112 -0.73 -11.58 41.07
C ARG A 112 -0.73 -10.37 40.17
N ALA A 113 0.44 -9.82 39.83
CA ALA A 113 0.53 -8.69 38.91
C ALA A 113 0.01 -9.05 37.50
N LEU A 114 0.22 -10.30 37.04
CA LEU A 114 -0.36 -10.82 35.79
C LEU A 114 -1.89 -10.96 35.86
N LEU A 115 -2.40 -11.51 36.99
CA LEU A 115 -3.84 -11.67 37.20
C LEU A 115 -4.58 -10.36 37.36
N ASP A 116 -3.94 -9.36 37.98
CA ASP A 116 -4.44 -7.99 38.14
C ASP A 116 -4.32 -7.15 36.85
N ALA A 117 -3.80 -7.72 35.76
CA ALA A 117 -3.51 -7.04 34.48
C ALA A 117 -2.59 -5.81 34.63
N LYS A 118 -1.73 -5.80 35.65
CA LYS A 118 -0.71 -4.77 35.88
C LYS A 118 0.55 -5.01 35.05
N ALA A 119 0.73 -6.23 34.55
CA ALA A 119 1.81 -6.63 33.66
C ALA A 119 1.29 -7.63 32.62
N GLN A 120 1.90 -7.61 31.46
CA GLN A 120 1.56 -8.46 30.32
C GLN A 120 2.38 -9.75 30.32
N GLY A 121 3.57 -9.71 30.90
CA GLY A 121 4.48 -10.84 31.01
C GLY A 121 5.21 -10.93 32.34
N ARG A 122 5.66 -12.12 32.70
CA ARG A 122 6.53 -12.40 33.83
C ARG A 122 7.81 -13.04 33.33
N LEU A 123 8.93 -12.56 33.80
CA LEU A 123 10.25 -13.12 33.57
C LEU A 123 10.82 -13.68 34.86
N SER A 124 11.36 -14.88 34.79
CA SER A 124 12.06 -15.55 35.90
C SER A 124 13.28 -16.29 35.37
N VAL A 125 14.28 -16.45 36.20
CA VAL A 125 15.44 -17.32 35.94
C VAL A 125 15.25 -18.61 36.71
N ASP A 126 15.48 -19.74 36.08
CA ASP A 126 15.49 -21.03 36.77
C ASP A 126 16.89 -21.34 37.36
N GLY A 127 16.97 -22.36 38.26
CA GLY A 127 18.25 -22.77 38.86
C GLY A 127 19.33 -23.25 37.89
N SER A 128 19.04 -23.34 36.58
CA SER A 128 20.01 -23.62 35.52
C SER A 128 20.48 -22.36 34.76
N GLY A 129 20.02 -21.18 35.17
CA GLY A 129 20.37 -19.90 34.53
C GLY A 129 19.57 -19.59 33.26
N LYS A 130 18.52 -20.36 32.95
CA LYS A 130 17.64 -20.13 31.80
C LYS A 130 16.54 -19.15 32.15
N LEU A 131 16.25 -18.25 31.20
CA LEU A 131 15.13 -17.33 31.26
C LEU A 131 13.83 -18.03 30.89
N GLN A 132 12.79 -17.79 31.67
CA GLN A 132 11.42 -18.23 31.43
C GLN A 132 10.52 -17.02 31.29
N LEU A 133 9.84 -16.91 30.14
CA LEU A 133 8.82 -15.90 29.87
C LEU A 133 7.45 -16.56 30.00
N ALA A 134 6.63 -16.06 30.91
CA ALA A 134 5.21 -16.42 31.03
C ALA A 134 4.36 -15.21 30.63
N ILE A 135 3.41 -15.40 29.72
CA ILE A 135 2.51 -14.36 29.21
C ILE A 135 1.13 -14.59 29.82
N SER A 136 0.45 -13.50 30.22
CA SER A 136 -0.91 -13.55 30.73
C SER A 136 -1.87 -14.07 29.66
N GLN A 137 -2.82 -14.94 30.08
CA GLN A 137 -3.86 -15.45 29.17
C GLN A 137 -4.72 -14.32 28.60
N ALA A 138 -5.00 -13.28 29.39
CA ALA A 138 -5.71 -12.08 28.91
C ALA A 138 -4.95 -11.36 27.81
N THR A 139 -3.63 -11.23 27.95
CA THR A 139 -2.74 -10.64 26.93
C THR A 139 -2.70 -11.49 25.67
N GLN A 140 -2.62 -12.81 25.80
CA GLN A 140 -2.59 -13.74 24.69
C GLN A 140 -3.92 -13.74 23.90
N THR A 141 -5.05 -13.64 24.59
CA THR A 141 -6.37 -13.54 23.95
C THR A 141 -6.53 -12.20 23.22
N SER A 142 -6.06 -11.11 23.81
CA SER A 142 -6.10 -9.78 23.17
C SER A 142 -5.20 -9.71 21.94
N ALA A 143 -4.06 -10.39 21.93
CA ALA A 143 -3.13 -10.45 20.81
C ALA A 143 -3.68 -11.29 19.63
N THR A 144 -4.52 -12.29 19.89
CA THR A 144 -5.09 -13.18 18.87
C THR A 144 -6.45 -12.73 18.36
N ASP A 145 -7.12 -11.78 19.02
CA ASP A 145 -8.44 -11.30 18.60
C ASP A 145 -8.31 -10.32 17.42
N VAL A 146 -8.64 -10.81 16.23
CA VAL A 146 -8.55 -10.09 14.94
C VAL A 146 -9.41 -8.80 14.92
N MET A 147 -10.39 -8.70 15.80
CA MET A 147 -11.27 -7.52 15.93
C MET A 147 -10.73 -6.48 16.92
N ALA A 148 -9.91 -6.88 17.86
CA ALA A 148 -9.23 -6.01 18.81
C ALA A 148 -7.81 -5.73 18.36
N SER A 149 -7.64 -5.30 17.11
CA SER A 149 -6.34 -5.10 16.46
C SER A 149 -5.52 -3.95 17.07
N SER A 150 -5.03 -4.20 18.24
CA SER A 150 -3.89 -3.52 18.88
C SER A 150 -2.65 -4.42 18.78
N SER A 151 -2.38 -4.90 17.63
CA SER A 151 -1.53 -6.06 17.37
C SER A 151 -0.03 -5.78 17.27
N GLY A 152 0.42 -4.56 17.51
CA GLY A 152 1.84 -4.30 17.79
C GLY A 152 2.32 -5.02 19.05
N LEU A 153 1.42 -5.32 19.99
CA LEU A 153 1.71 -6.12 21.18
C LEU A 153 2.10 -7.57 20.84
N ASP A 154 1.41 -8.20 19.87
CA ASP A 154 1.73 -9.58 19.43
C ASP A 154 3.12 -9.66 18.79
N ILE A 155 3.48 -8.65 17.99
CA ILE A 155 4.82 -8.54 17.41
C ILE A 155 5.86 -8.35 18.52
N SER A 156 5.61 -7.44 19.48
CA SER A 156 6.52 -7.18 20.59
C SER A 156 6.72 -8.41 21.47
N LEU A 157 5.66 -9.17 21.77
CA LEU A 157 5.71 -10.41 22.50
C LEU A 157 6.50 -11.50 21.73
N THR A 158 6.30 -11.59 20.42
CA THR A 158 7.06 -12.53 19.57
C THR A 158 8.55 -12.17 19.54
N VAL A 159 8.87 -10.90 19.42
CA VAL A 159 10.27 -10.41 19.49
C VAL A 159 10.88 -10.71 20.84
N LEU A 160 10.17 -10.43 21.93
CA LEU A 160 10.63 -10.72 23.30
C LEU A 160 10.85 -12.22 23.52
N GLY A 161 9.93 -13.07 23.04
CA GLY A 161 10.08 -14.52 23.06
C GLY A 161 11.34 -14.99 22.32
N ASN A 162 11.57 -14.46 21.12
CA ASN A 162 12.78 -14.78 20.35
C ASN A 162 14.08 -14.32 21.04
N ILE A 163 14.05 -13.18 21.71
CA ILE A 163 15.21 -12.69 22.51
C ILE A 163 15.49 -13.64 23.68
N VAL A 164 14.46 -14.07 24.40
CA VAL A 164 14.59 -15.03 25.50
C VAL A 164 15.12 -16.38 25.00
N ASP A 165 14.62 -16.88 23.86
CA ASP A 165 15.12 -18.11 23.25
C ASP A 165 16.58 -17.99 22.79
N LEU A 166 16.95 -16.87 22.20
CA LEU A 166 18.33 -16.62 21.79
C LEU A 166 19.28 -16.59 23.00
N TYR A 167 18.87 -15.90 24.06
CA TYR A 167 19.63 -15.88 25.32
C TYR A 167 19.83 -17.30 25.87
N ASN A 168 18.78 -18.11 25.94
CA ASN A 168 18.82 -19.46 26.46
C ASN A 168 19.73 -20.36 25.62
N ARG A 169 19.71 -20.22 24.30
CA ARG A 169 20.61 -20.96 23.40
C ARG A 169 22.06 -20.54 23.57
N ASN A 170 22.34 -19.24 23.66
CA ASN A 170 23.69 -18.72 23.85
C ASN A 170 24.24 -19.16 25.22
N THR A 171 23.44 -19.07 26.27
CA THR A 171 23.79 -19.53 27.62
C THR A 171 24.12 -21.01 27.62
N ALA A 172 23.32 -21.85 26.93
CA ALA A 172 23.60 -23.28 26.79
C ALA A 172 24.94 -23.55 26.05
N VAL A 173 25.26 -22.77 25.01
CA VAL A 173 26.56 -22.86 24.30
C VAL A 173 27.72 -22.47 25.21
N VAL A 174 27.59 -21.39 25.98
CA VAL A 174 28.62 -20.94 26.92
C VAL A 174 28.84 -21.99 28.02
N ILE A 175 27.78 -22.54 28.61
CA ILE A 175 27.88 -23.59 29.63
C ILE A 175 28.57 -24.85 29.06
N ASN A 176 28.19 -25.27 27.86
CA ASN A 176 28.79 -26.41 27.20
C ASN A 176 30.29 -26.18 26.89
N ALA A 177 30.63 -25.00 26.40
CA ALA A 177 32.05 -24.62 26.17
C ALA A 177 32.82 -24.60 27.46
N ALA A 178 32.29 -24.05 28.56
CA ALA A 178 32.93 -24.05 29.88
C ALA A 178 33.22 -25.46 30.42
N GLN A 179 32.31 -26.41 30.15
CA GLN A 179 32.44 -27.79 30.64
C GLN A 179 33.39 -28.62 29.80
N HIS A 180 33.43 -28.45 28.46
CA HIS A 180 34.13 -29.34 27.56
C HIS A 180 35.37 -28.72 26.88
N ASN A 181 35.39 -27.38 26.72
CA ASN A 181 36.50 -26.65 26.12
C ASN A 181 36.64 -25.22 26.70
N PRO A 182 37.11 -25.08 27.94
CA PRO A 182 37.22 -23.77 28.60
C PRO A 182 38.08 -22.75 27.85
N SER A 183 39.06 -23.23 27.04
CA SER A 183 39.94 -22.36 26.26
C SER A 183 39.17 -21.61 25.13
N ALA A 184 38.06 -22.12 24.68
CA ALA A 184 37.24 -21.44 23.68
C ALA A 184 36.62 -20.13 24.23
N LEU A 185 36.39 -20.02 25.53
CA LEU A 185 35.90 -18.80 26.17
C LEU A 185 36.91 -17.67 26.21
N LEU A 186 38.21 -17.97 25.96
CA LEU A 186 39.28 -17.01 25.86
C LEU A 186 39.53 -16.54 24.41
N ASP A 187 38.84 -17.12 23.44
CA ASP A 187 38.93 -16.76 22.05
C ASP A 187 37.97 -15.61 21.74
N ASP A 188 38.52 -14.46 21.34
CA ASP A 188 37.75 -13.26 20.97
C ASP A 188 36.79 -13.54 19.78
N ALA A 189 37.15 -14.43 18.88
CA ALA A 189 36.28 -14.80 17.76
C ALA A 189 35.05 -15.59 18.24
N PHE A 190 35.22 -16.49 19.21
CA PHE A 190 34.12 -17.25 19.79
C PHE A 190 33.21 -16.38 20.65
N THR A 191 33.79 -15.58 21.56
CA THR A 191 33.03 -14.68 22.43
C THR A 191 32.33 -13.58 21.65
N GLY A 192 32.97 -13.03 20.63
CA GLY A 192 32.36 -12.06 19.70
C GLY A 192 31.20 -12.66 18.88
N SER A 193 31.27 -13.95 18.52
CA SER A 193 30.18 -14.63 17.79
C SER A 193 28.94 -14.88 18.64
N ILE A 194 29.12 -15.09 19.95
CA ILE A 194 27.99 -15.30 20.88
C ILE A 194 27.25 -13.98 21.18
N GLY A 195 27.99 -12.86 21.22
CA GLY A 195 27.43 -11.53 21.50
C GLY A 195 26.84 -10.81 20.29
N SER A 196 27.22 -11.20 19.06
CA SER A 196 26.80 -10.50 17.85
C SER A 196 25.62 -11.20 17.16
N SER A 197 24.42 -10.68 17.34
CA SER A 197 23.26 -11.02 16.46
C SER A 197 23.33 -10.33 15.08
N SER A 198 24.27 -9.43 14.86
CA SER A 198 24.32 -8.50 13.72
C SER A 198 25.03 -8.99 12.47
N GLY A 199 25.47 -10.27 12.40
CA GLY A 199 26.29 -10.77 11.28
C GLY A 199 25.60 -11.79 10.36
N PHE A 200 24.44 -12.31 10.71
CA PHE A 200 23.86 -13.47 10.00
C PHE A 200 22.93 -13.09 8.85
N THR A 201 22.38 -11.90 8.85
CA THR A 201 21.51 -11.41 7.77
C THR A 201 21.91 -10.00 7.38
N LYS A 202 22.14 -9.79 6.08
CA LYS A 202 22.32 -8.47 5.49
C LYS A 202 21.04 -8.12 4.75
N GLU A 203 20.37 -7.03 5.11
CA GLU A 203 19.25 -6.52 4.32
C GLU A 203 19.80 -6.10 2.95
N VAL A 204 19.34 -6.78 1.90
CA VAL A 204 19.63 -6.39 0.52
C VAL A 204 18.44 -5.57 0.04
N GLN A 205 18.63 -4.27 -0.06
CA GLN A 205 17.62 -3.40 -0.66
C GLN A 205 17.48 -3.73 -2.15
N LEU A 206 16.36 -4.33 -2.52
CA LEU A 206 16.00 -4.64 -3.91
C LEU A 206 15.20 -3.51 -4.56
N THR A 207 14.85 -2.49 -3.80
CA THR A 207 13.93 -1.41 -4.17
C THR A 207 14.58 -0.06 -3.96
N ASN A 208 14.24 0.92 -4.81
CA ASN A 208 14.71 2.31 -4.69
C ASN A 208 14.23 2.98 -3.38
N PHE A 209 13.09 2.55 -2.88
CA PHE A 209 12.47 3.07 -1.67
C PHE A 209 11.72 1.94 -0.97
N LYS A 210 11.78 1.90 0.38
CA LYS A 210 11.01 0.91 1.16
C LYS A 210 9.52 1.27 1.07
N PRO A 211 8.70 0.54 0.29
CA PRO A 211 7.29 0.88 0.12
C PRO A 211 6.54 0.62 1.42
N SER A 212 5.65 1.53 1.80
CA SER A 212 4.70 1.24 2.86
C SER A 212 3.75 0.13 2.39
N GLY A 213 3.37 -0.81 3.27
CA GLY A 213 2.43 -1.89 2.93
C GLY A 213 1.09 -1.39 2.39
N THR A 214 0.74 -0.14 2.67
CA THR A 214 -0.50 0.50 2.25
C THR A 214 -0.41 1.19 0.88
N ALA A 215 0.79 1.49 0.37
CA ALA A 215 0.97 2.23 -0.89
C ALA A 215 0.27 1.56 -2.08
N ARG A 216 0.26 0.23 -2.13
CA ARG A 216 -0.40 -0.55 -3.19
C ARG A 216 -1.90 -0.26 -3.29
N TYR A 217 -2.60 -0.07 -2.15
CA TYR A 217 -4.02 0.28 -2.13
C TYR A 217 -4.29 1.64 -2.77
N TYR A 218 -3.45 2.64 -2.48
CA TYR A 218 -3.58 3.97 -3.06
C TYR A 218 -3.29 3.98 -4.56
N TYR A 219 -2.35 3.16 -5.03
CA TYR A 219 -2.08 3.05 -6.47
C TYR A 219 -3.19 2.30 -7.21
N ALA A 220 -3.77 1.26 -6.60
CA ALA A 220 -4.95 0.60 -7.13
C ALA A 220 -6.18 1.53 -7.15
N LEU A 221 -6.30 2.43 -6.14
CA LEU A 221 -7.32 3.48 -6.15
C LEU A 221 -7.14 4.45 -7.31
N LEU A 222 -5.91 4.87 -7.62
CA LEU A 222 -5.63 5.68 -8.80
C LEU A 222 -5.99 4.93 -10.10
N GLY A 223 -5.75 3.61 -10.15
CA GLY A 223 -6.17 2.74 -11.23
C GLY A 223 -7.70 2.76 -11.42
N MET A 224 -8.45 2.60 -10.35
CA MET A 224 -9.92 2.68 -10.38
C MET A 224 -10.43 4.06 -10.78
N ALA A 225 -9.87 5.12 -10.20
CA ALA A 225 -10.22 6.50 -10.53
C ALA A 225 -9.97 6.81 -12.00
N ALA A 226 -8.85 6.33 -12.55
CA ALA A 226 -8.55 6.42 -13.96
C ALA A 226 -9.60 5.69 -14.80
N MET A 227 -9.96 4.47 -14.44
CA MET A 227 -10.98 3.70 -15.18
C MET A 227 -12.35 4.37 -15.12
N MET A 228 -12.74 5.00 -14.02
CA MET A 228 -13.99 5.79 -13.95
C MET A 228 -13.97 7.01 -14.87
N ALA A 229 -12.79 7.56 -15.16
CA ALA A 229 -12.65 8.67 -16.09
C ALA A 229 -12.99 8.32 -17.56
N MET A 230 -13.16 7.03 -17.91
CA MET A 230 -13.72 6.61 -19.21
C MET A 230 -15.05 7.29 -19.53
N SER A 231 -15.82 7.64 -18.48
CA SER A 231 -17.12 8.29 -18.61
C SER A 231 -17.05 9.64 -19.34
N PHE A 232 -15.95 10.39 -19.24
CA PHE A 232 -15.78 11.63 -20.02
C PHE A 232 -15.76 11.36 -21.51
N ALA A 233 -15.02 10.34 -21.95
CA ALA A 233 -14.93 10.00 -23.37
C ALA A 233 -16.23 9.43 -23.90
N VAL A 234 -16.95 8.61 -23.11
CA VAL A 234 -18.30 8.14 -23.48
C VAL A 234 -19.25 9.31 -23.68
N ASN A 235 -19.27 10.30 -22.78
CA ASN A 235 -20.11 11.48 -22.94
C ASN A 235 -19.74 12.27 -24.19
N ALA A 236 -18.45 12.53 -24.42
CA ALA A 236 -17.99 13.29 -25.58
C ALA A 236 -18.39 12.63 -26.90
N VAL A 237 -18.28 11.29 -26.99
CA VAL A 237 -18.67 10.51 -28.17
C VAL A 237 -20.19 10.46 -28.32
N SER A 238 -20.94 10.26 -27.22
CA SER A 238 -22.41 10.21 -27.25
C SER A 238 -23.01 11.57 -27.67
N LEU A 239 -22.43 12.67 -27.22
CA LEU A 239 -22.84 14.02 -27.64
C LEU A 239 -22.52 14.33 -29.12
N ALA A 240 -21.67 13.53 -29.75
CA ALA A 240 -21.36 13.64 -31.17
C ALA A 240 -22.28 12.76 -32.05
N GLN A 241 -23.01 11.81 -31.47
CA GLN A 241 -23.89 10.87 -32.21
C GLN A 241 -25.30 11.45 -32.38
N ALA A 242 -25.78 11.51 -33.61
CA ALA A 242 -27.10 12.09 -33.96
C ALA A 242 -28.28 11.34 -33.37
N ASN A 243 -28.15 10.02 -33.18
CA ASN A 243 -29.19 9.17 -32.58
C ASN A 243 -29.27 9.24 -31.05
N LEU A 244 -28.29 9.85 -30.39
CA LEU A 244 -28.19 9.92 -28.92
C LEU A 244 -28.37 11.33 -28.36
N SER A 245 -28.18 12.37 -29.18
CA SER A 245 -28.28 13.75 -28.68
C SER A 245 -28.71 14.76 -29.73
N ALA A 246 -29.50 15.76 -29.33
CA ALA A 246 -29.88 16.89 -30.19
C ALA A 246 -28.65 17.71 -30.67
N LEU A 247 -27.57 17.73 -29.87
CA LEU A 247 -26.31 18.35 -30.25
C LEU A 247 -25.63 17.52 -31.34
N GLY A 248 -25.71 16.20 -31.28
CA GLY A 248 -25.21 15.28 -32.30
C GLY A 248 -25.93 15.47 -33.65
N ILE A 249 -27.24 15.68 -33.66
CA ILE A 249 -28.01 16.02 -34.90
C ILE A 249 -27.45 17.29 -35.53
N ARG A 250 -27.27 18.35 -34.77
CA ARG A 250 -26.71 19.63 -35.25
C ARG A 250 -25.27 19.47 -35.78
N ARG A 251 -24.47 18.63 -35.11
CA ARG A 251 -23.07 18.37 -35.47
C ARG A 251 -22.95 17.50 -36.71
N SER A 252 -23.89 16.61 -36.98
CA SER A 252 -23.91 15.74 -38.18
C SER A 252 -24.13 16.52 -39.44
N VAL A 253 -24.90 17.63 -39.38
CA VAL A 253 -25.18 18.56 -40.48
C VAL A 253 -24.07 19.61 -40.67
N ALA A 254 -23.22 19.81 -39.66
CA ALA A 254 -22.15 20.79 -39.74
C ALA A 254 -21.03 20.31 -40.67
N PRO A 255 -20.33 21.20 -41.38
CA PRO A 255 -19.26 20.84 -42.34
C PRO A 255 -17.95 20.49 -41.60
N LEU A 256 -18.02 19.77 -40.50
CA LEU A 256 -16.85 19.35 -39.70
C LEU A 256 -16.55 17.86 -39.94
N PRO A 257 -15.33 17.50 -40.37
CA PRO A 257 -14.96 16.11 -40.56
C PRO A 257 -15.18 15.28 -39.28
N LYS A 258 -15.80 14.11 -39.39
CA LYS A 258 -16.10 13.21 -38.26
C LYS A 258 -14.85 12.88 -37.43
N LEU A 259 -13.68 12.75 -38.08
CA LEU A 259 -12.41 12.51 -37.41
C LEU A 259 -11.99 13.68 -36.52
N GLN A 260 -12.14 14.92 -36.99
CA GLN A 260 -11.80 16.12 -36.18
C GLN A 260 -12.73 16.26 -34.98
N GLN A 261 -13.99 15.87 -35.11
CA GLN A 261 -14.97 15.86 -34.05
C GLN A 261 -14.62 14.79 -32.99
N LEU A 262 -14.23 13.60 -33.42
CA LEU A 262 -13.77 12.52 -32.55
C LEU A 262 -12.50 12.93 -31.78
N LEU A 263 -11.52 13.48 -32.50
CA LEU A 263 -10.26 13.94 -31.90
C LEU A 263 -10.50 15.07 -30.88
N ALA A 264 -11.39 16.01 -31.17
CA ALA A 264 -11.75 17.07 -30.23
C ALA A 264 -12.45 16.51 -28.98
N GLY A 265 -13.32 15.51 -29.12
CA GLY A 265 -13.96 14.79 -28.02
C GLY A 265 -12.96 14.01 -27.17
N PHE A 266 -12.09 13.25 -27.83
CA PHE A 266 -11.02 12.50 -27.16
C PHE A 266 -10.07 13.42 -26.39
N LEU A 267 -9.60 14.50 -27.02
CA LEU A 267 -8.66 15.43 -26.39
C LEU A 267 -9.28 16.15 -25.19
N SER A 268 -10.57 16.55 -25.28
CA SER A 268 -11.27 17.15 -24.12
C SER A 268 -11.41 16.18 -22.96
N SER A 269 -11.72 14.90 -23.23
CA SER A 269 -11.79 13.86 -22.21
C SER A 269 -10.44 13.56 -21.58
N TRP A 270 -9.39 13.49 -22.40
CA TRP A 270 -8.02 13.27 -21.94
C TRP A 270 -7.56 14.37 -21.00
N ILE A 271 -7.79 15.65 -21.36
CA ILE A 271 -7.44 16.79 -20.50
C ILE A 271 -8.19 16.73 -19.17
N CYS A 272 -9.51 16.47 -19.17
CA CYS A 272 -10.30 16.35 -17.93
C CYS A 272 -9.85 15.18 -17.08
N SER A 273 -9.60 14.02 -17.68
CA SER A 273 -9.12 12.82 -16.98
C SER A 273 -7.73 13.05 -16.39
N PHE A 274 -6.83 13.67 -17.14
CA PHE A 274 -5.48 14.02 -16.67
C PHE A 274 -5.54 14.95 -15.46
N LEU A 275 -6.37 16.01 -15.54
CA LEU A 275 -6.53 16.94 -14.43
C LEU A 275 -7.09 16.26 -13.18
N SER A 276 -8.10 15.40 -13.35
CA SER A 276 -8.71 14.64 -12.24
C SER A 276 -7.70 13.72 -11.56
N LEU A 277 -6.95 12.92 -12.35
CA LEU A 277 -5.94 12.00 -11.82
C LEU A 277 -4.78 12.74 -11.15
N THR A 278 -4.36 13.86 -11.72
CA THR A 278 -3.31 14.68 -11.12
C THR A 278 -3.74 15.22 -9.75
N VAL A 279 -4.98 15.71 -9.64
CA VAL A 279 -5.53 16.17 -8.35
C VAL A 279 -5.58 15.01 -7.34
N ALA A 280 -6.06 13.83 -7.75
CA ALA A 280 -6.11 12.66 -6.88
C ALA A 280 -4.70 12.21 -6.45
N MET A 281 -3.73 12.17 -7.36
CA MET A 281 -2.34 11.82 -7.08
C MET A 281 -1.70 12.82 -6.11
N LEU A 282 -1.89 14.13 -6.33
CA LEU A 282 -1.35 15.17 -5.44
C LEU A 282 -1.97 15.07 -4.04
N TYR A 283 -3.26 14.77 -3.95
CA TYR A 283 -3.91 14.54 -2.65
C TYR A 283 -3.33 13.32 -1.94
N ILE A 284 -3.14 12.20 -2.63
CA ILE A 284 -2.52 11.00 -2.06
C ILE A 284 -1.09 11.28 -1.62
N ARG A 285 -0.34 12.04 -2.42
CA ARG A 285 1.06 12.38 -2.10
C ARG A 285 1.19 13.32 -0.90
N PHE A 286 0.42 14.40 -0.87
CA PHE A 286 0.57 15.46 0.13
C PHE A 286 -0.46 15.36 1.27
N GLY A 287 -1.66 14.88 1.02
CA GLY A 287 -2.72 14.72 2.01
C GLY A 287 -2.60 13.41 2.79
N CYS A 288 -2.35 12.29 2.09
CA CYS A 288 -2.18 10.98 2.70
C CYS A 288 -0.71 10.62 2.96
N GLN A 289 0.23 11.46 2.57
CA GLN A 289 1.68 11.31 2.77
C GLN A 289 2.28 10.03 2.15
N ILE A 290 1.65 9.48 1.11
CA ILE A 290 2.15 8.30 0.40
C ILE A 290 3.27 8.74 -0.56
N SER A 291 4.49 8.24 -0.32
CA SER A 291 5.66 8.59 -1.12
C SER A 291 5.63 7.99 -2.53
N LEU A 292 6.17 8.72 -3.49
CA LEU A 292 6.50 8.24 -4.86
C LEU A 292 8.02 8.07 -5.03
N GLY A 293 8.75 7.91 -3.91
CA GLY A 293 10.22 7.72 -3.94
C GLY A 293 10.99 8.94 -4.45
N GLY A 294 10.46 10.17 -4.27
CA GLY A 294 11.08 11.40 -4.79
C GLY A 294 10.96 11.58 -6.31
N ARG A 295 10.12 10.77 -6.98
CA ARG A 295 9.95 10.76 -8.44
C ARG A 295 8.59 11.31 -8.89
N GLU A 296 8.15 12.42 -8.30
CA GLU A 296 6.83 13.03 -8.54
C GLU A 296 6.58 13.37 -10.01
N TRP A 297 7.63 13.75 -10.75
CA TRP A 297 7.52 14.00 -12.19
C TRP A 297 7.15 12.76 -13.00
N ALA A 298 7.67 11.60 -12.61
CA ALA A 298 7.27 10.33 -13.21
C ALA A 298 5.81 10.01 -12.89
N GLY A 299 5.34 10.37 -11.68
CA GLY A 299 3.92 10.28 -11.29
C GLY A 299 3.01 11.10 -12.19
N LEU A 300 3.41 12.32 -12.57
CA LEU A 300 2.68 13.12 -13.57
C LEU A 300 2.67 12.44 -14.96
N GLY A 301 3.80 11.84 -15.35
CA GLY A 301 3.87 11.00 -16.55
C GLY A 301 2.94 9.80 -16.51
N ALA A 302 2.83 9.14 -15.36
CA ALA A 302 1.88 8.05 -15.12
C ALA A 302 0.42 8.52 -15.26
N CYS A 303 0.07 9.67 -14.66
CA CYS A 303 -1.25 10.28 -14.81
C CYS A 303 -1.57 10.61 -16.29
N LEU A 304 -0.58 11.12 -17.03
CA LEU A 304 -0.74 11.46 -18.46
C LEU A 304 -1.03 10.21 -19.28
N MET A 305 -0.28 9.14 -19.06
CA MET A 305 -0.48 7.86 -19.79
C MET A 305 -1.77 7.15 -19.37
N ALA A 306 -2.07 7.10 -18.07
CA ALA A 306 -3.29 6.51 -17.56
C ALA A 306 -4.54 7.21 -18.11
N SER A 307 -4.57 8.55 -18.11
CA SER A 307 -5.67 9.34 -18.65
C SER A 307 -5.81 9.17 -20.17
N PHE A 308 -4.71 9.03 -20.91
CA PHE A 308 -4.72 8.72 -22.34
C PHE A 308 -5.38 7.37 -22.61
N ALA A 309 -4.95 6.33 -21.87
CA ALA A 309 -5.47 4.98 -22.01
C ALA A 309 -6.97 4.93 -21.69
N THR A 310 -7.40 5.48 -20.55
CA THR A 310 -8.80 5.46 -20.14
C THR A 310 -9.70 6.26 -21.09
N SER A 311 -9.22 7.37 -21.63
CA SER A 311 -9.93 8.11 -22.68
C SER A 311 -10.07 7.31 -23.97
N ALA A 312 -9.06 6.50 -24.32
CA ALA A 312 -9.13 5.61 -25.50
C ALA A 312 -10.16 4.48 -25.28
N PHE A 313 -10.16 3.83 -24.12
CA PHE A 313 -11.16 2.81 -23.75
C PHE A 313 -12.57 3.41 -23.71
N GLY A 314 -12.75 4.58 -23.08
CA GLY A 314 -14.03 5.26 -23.04
C GLY A 314 -14.54 5.68 -24.43
N THR A 315 -13.63 6.07 -25.33
CA THR A 315 -13.97 6.38 -26.71
C THR A 315 -14.48 5.14 -27.45
N LEU A 316 -13.86 3.98 -27.22
CA LEU A 316 -14.31 2.70 -27.79
C LEU A 316 -15.71 2.34 -27.28
N ILE A 317 -15.95 2.40 -25.95
CA ILE A 317 -17.26 2.12 -25.37
C ILE A 317 -18.30 3.12 -25.90
N GLY A 318 -17.95 4.39 -26.00
CA GLY A 318 -18.80 5.43 -26.57
C GLY A 318 -19.19 5.17 -28.02
N ALA A 319 -18.30 4.53 -28.79
CA ALA A 319 -18.53 4.21 -30.21
C ALA A 319 -19.48 3.01 -30.45
N ILE A 320 -19.81 2.22 -29.41
CA ILE A 320 -20.75 1.09 -29.54
C ILE A 320 -22.13 1.61 -29.98
N GLN A 321 -22.68 0.97 -31.00
CA GLN A 321 -23.97 1.34 -31.59
C GLN A 321 -25.12 0.64 -30.87
N GLY A 322 -26.35 1.21 -30.95
CA GLY A 322 -27.54 0.60 -30.41
C GLY A 322 -27.68 0.60 -28.88
N VAL A 323 -26.72 1.21 -28.15
CA VAL A 323 -26.71 1.25 -26.69
C VAL A 323 -26.92 2.69 -26.20
N SER A 324 -27.82 2.88 -25.24
CA SER A 324 -28.08 4.19 -24.64
C SER A 324 -26.85 4.73 -23.89
N THR A 325 -26.74 6.05 -23.76
CA THR A 325 -25.65 6.69 -23.03
C THR A 325 -25.59 6.22 -21.57
N SER A 326 -26.74 6.05 -20.92
CA SER A 326 -26.80 5.55 -19.53
C SER A 326 -26.26 4.12 -19.39
N ALA A 327 -26.59 3.24 -20.37
CA ALA A 327 -26.06 1.87 -20.35
C ALA A 327 -24.53 1.83 -20.59
N LYS A 328 -24.01 2.70 -21.47
CA LYS A 328 -22.56 2.86 -21.67
C LYS A 328 -21.86 3.35 -20.40
N GLN A 329 -22.47 4.29 -19.69
CA GLN A 329 -21.95 4.78 -18.39
C GLN A 329 -21.96 3.68 -17.34
N GLY A 330 -23.06 2.91 -17.25
CA GLY A 330 -23.14 1.73 -16.37
C GLY A 330 -22.07 0.69 -16.70
N LEU A 331 -21.80 0.43 -17.98
CA LEU A 331 -20.71 -0.46 -18.41
C LEU A 331 -19.33 0.05 -17.98
N CYS A 332 -19.07 1.36 -18.11
CA CYS A 332 -17.82 1.95 -17.64
C CYS A 332 -17.62 1.75 -16.13
N THR A 333 -18.68 1.99 -15.34
CA THR A 333 -18.63 1.78 -13.88
C THR A 333 -18.42 0.31 -13.54
N ALA A 334 -19.13 -0.61 -14.18
CA ALA A 334 -18.98 -2.04 -13.98
C ALA A 334 -17.56 -2.51 -14.31
N LEU A 335 -17.00 -2.07 -15.44
CA LEU A 335 -15.62 -2.38 -15.81
C LEU A 335 -14.62 -1.77 -14.82
N ALA A 336 -14.79 -0.51 -14.42
CA ALA A 336 -13.91 0.12 -13.44
C ALA A 336 -13.89 -0.67 -12.13
N CYS A 337 -15.03 -1.05 -11.58
CA CYS A 337 -15.11 -1.81 -10.33
C CYS A 337 -14.54 -3.23 -10.49
N THR A 338 -14.95 -3.96 -11.55
CA THR A 338 -14.51 -5.36 -11.73
C THR A 338 -13.03 -5.47 -12.02
N LEU A 339 -12.48 -4.63 -12.91
CA LEU A 339 -11.07 -4.68 -13.26
C LEU A 339 -10.18 -4.21 -12.10
N SER A 340 -10.69 -3.31 -11.26
CA SER A 340 -9.99 -2.86 -10.04
C SER A 340 -9.99 -3.93 -8.94
N LEU A 341 -10.97 -4.83 -8.90
CA LEU A 341 -10.92 -6.01 -8.04
C LEU A 341 -9.66 -6.84 -8.34
N PHE A 342 -9.40 -7.08 -9.61
CA PHE A 342 -8.23 -7.84 -10.06
C PHE A 342 -6.92 -7.04 -10.04
N SER A 343 -6.94 -5.77 -9.64
CA SER A 343 -5.74 -4.96 -9.41
C SER A 343 -5.38 -4.80 -7.93
N GLY A 344 -6.09 -5.49 -7.03
CA GLY A 344 -5.78 -5.53 -5.59
C GLY A 344 -6.36 -4.39 -4.76
N LEU A 345 -7.41 -3.69 -5.24
CA LEU A 345 -7.99 -2.55 -4.53
C LEU A 345 -8.79 -2.96 -3.27
N TYR A 346 -9.45 -4.11 -3.28
CA TYR A 346 -10.47 -4.48 -2.29
C TYR A 346 -9.93 -5.38 -1.17
N GLY A 347 -8.75 -5.08 -0.65
CA GLY A 347 -8.18 -5.77 0.51
C GLY A 347 -7.16 -6.86 0.15
N SER A 348 -6.67 -7.57 1.17
CA SER A 348 -5.62 -8.60 1.03
C SER A 348 -6.03 -9.71 0.07
N PHE A 349 -7.28 -10.19 0.16
CA PHE A 349 -7.81 -11.20 -0.77
C PHE A 349 -7.68 -10.77 -2.25
N ALA A 350 -7.99 -9.52 -2.56
CA ALA A 350 -7.89 -9.00 -3.92
C ALA A 350 -6.42 -8.85 -4.37
N MET A 351 -5.52 -8.54 -3.44
CA MET A 351 -4.07 -8.52 -3.70
C MET A 351 -3.54 -9.91 -4.00
N ASP A 352 -3.88 -10.91 -3.17
CA ASP A 352 -3.48 -12.29 -3.37
C ASP A 352 -4.01 -12.83 -4.70
N LEU A 353 -5.27 -12.51 -5.05
CA LEU A 353 -5.87 -12.88 -6.33
C LEU A 353 -5.14 -12.22 -7.50
N SER A 354 -4.81 -10.93 -7.40
CA SER A 354 -4.02 -10.20 -8.41
C SER A 354 -2.65 -10.85 -8.62
N ASP A 355 -1.98 -11.22 -7.53
CA ASP A 355 -0.66 -11.83 -7.57
C ASP A 355 -0.70 -13.27 -8.14
N GLN A 356 -1.73 -14.06 -7.79
CA GLN A 356 -1.97 -15.37 -8.39
C GLN A 356 -2.23 -15.27 -9.91
N ILE A 357 -3.04 -14.30 -10.35
CA ILE A 357 -3.28 -14.06 -11.77
C ILE A 357 -1.99 -13.65 -12.47
N ALA A 358 -1.19 -12.79 -11.87
CA ALA A 358 0.09 -12.37 -12.44
C ALA A 358 1.08 -13.54 -12.59
N GLN A 359 1.08 -14.50 -11.66
CA GLN A 359 1.95 -15.68 -11.69
C GLN A 359 1.46 -16.76 -12.65
N HIS A 360 0.17 -17.09 -12.64
CA HIS A 360 -0.38 -18.24 -13.39
C HIS A 360 -0.94 -17.86 -14.76
N ALA A 361 -1.38 -16.61 -14.93
CA ALA A 361 -1.99 -16.10 -16.18
C ALA A 361 -1.49 -14.68 -16.52
N PRO A 362 -0.18 -14.48 -16.77
CA PRO A 362 0.40 -13.16 -16.96
C PRO A 362 -0.23 -12.36 -18.10
N LEU A 363 -0.76 -13.03 -19.13
CA LEU A 363 -1.50 -12.37 -20.22
C LEU A 363 -2.79 -11.69 -19.73
N LEU A 364 -3.53 -12.30 -18.79
CA LEU A 364 -4.73 -11.70 -18.22
C LEU A 364 -4.39 -10.47 -17.39
N SER A 365 -3.34 -10.56 -16.56
CA SER A 365 -2.81 -9.41 -15.81
C SER A 365 -2.37 -8.29 -16.76
N MET A 366 -1.69 -8.61 -17.85
CA MET A 366 -1.22 -7.66 -18.85
C MET A 366 -2.37 -6.98 -19.61
N LEU A 367 -3.47 -7.70 -19.87
CA LEU A 367 -4.64 -7.19 -20.57
C LEU A 367 -5.59 -6.40 -19.65
N ASN A 368 -5.39 -6.41 -18.33
CA ASN A 368 -6.19 -5.61 -17.40
C ASN A 368 -5.68 -4.16 -17.35
N PRO A 369 -6.40 -3.17 -17.92
CA PRO A 369 -5.93 -1.79 -17.92
C PRO A 369 -5.86 -1.18 -16.50
N ALA A 370 -6.73 -1.57 -15.57
CA ALA A 370 -6.66 -1.10 -14.19
C ALA A 370 -5.37 -1.59 -13.50
N GLN A 371 -4.98 -2.85 -13.73
CA GLN A 371 -3.72 -3.41 -13.25
C GLN A 371 -2.52 -2.68 -13.84
N GLN A 372 -2.52 -2.44 -15.15
CA GLN A 372 -1.42 -1.74 -15.81
C GLN A 372 -1.28 -0.28 -15.33
N ILE A 373 -2.40 0.38 -15.05
CA ILE A 373 -2.36 1.74 -14.46
C ILE A 373 -1.82 1.70 -13.03
N THR A 374 -2.21 0.70 -12.22
CA THR A 374 -1.66 0.49 -10.88
C THR A 374 -0.15 0.23 -10.95
N ASN A 375 0.29 -0.59 -11.91
CA ASN A 375 1.70 -0.89 -12.14
C ASN A 375 2.51 0.36 -12.51
N LEU A 376 1.96 1.33 -13.27
CA LEU A 376 2.68 2.58 -13.57
C LEU A 376 3.17 3.29 -12.31
N PHE A 377 2.33 3.39 -11.28
CA PHE A 377 2.71 4.04 -10.02
C PHE A 377 3.61 3.15 -9.18
N TYR A 378 3.36 1.85 -9.19
CA TYR A 378 4.17 0.87 -8.46
C TYR A 378 5.59 0.78 -9.02
N ASP A 379 5.75 0.78 -10.35
CA ASP A 379 7.04 0.71 -11.03
C ASP A 379 7.93 1.92 -10.71
N ILE A 380 7.34 3.10 -10.49
CA ILE A 380 8.07 4.31 -10.12
C ILE A 380 8.69 4.18 -8.73
N LEU A 381 7.94 3.61 -7.77
CA LEU A 381 8.37 3.49 -6.39
C LEU A 381 9.32 2.31 -6.19
N TYR A 382 8.97 1.15 -6.77
CA TYR A 382 9.57 -0.12 -6.43
C TYR A 382 10.91 -0.36 -7.11
N TYR A 383 11.05 0.04 -8.39
CA TYR A 383 12.26 -0.26 -9.15
C TYR A 383 13.23 0.92 -9.23
N ASP A 384 14.55 0.64 -9.15
CA ASP A 384 15.60 1.65 -9.32
C ASP A 384 15.63 2.22 -10.73
N SER A 385 15.42 1.37 -11.74
CA SER A 385 15.40 1.76 -13.13
C SER A 385 13.99 2.03 -13.64
N PHE A 386 13.84 3.00 -14.55
CA PHE A 386 12.58 3.28 -15.23
C PHE A 386 12.20 2.27 -16.33
N ARG A 387 12.98 1.19 -16.52
CA ARG A 387 12.70 0.19 -17.56
C ARG A 387 11.34 -0.49 -17.42
N PRO A 388 10.91 -0.96 -16.23
CA PRO A 388 9.56 -1.50 -16.02
C PRO A 388 8.47 -0.47 -16.31
N PHE A 389 8.63 0.76 -15.83
CA PHE A 389 7.69 1.85 -16.10
C PHE A 389 7.46 2.08 -17.59
N PHE A 390 8.55 2.18 -18.39
CA PHE A 390 8.42 2.36 -19.85
C PHE A 390 7.83 1.12 -20.54
N ALA A 391 8.08 -0.08 -20.03
CA ALA A 391 7.43 -1.29 -20.54
C ALA A 391 5.90 -1.23 -20.32
N THR A 392 5.46 -0.86 -19.12
CA THR A 392 4.04 -0.67 -18.79
C THR A 392 3.40 0.44 -19.63
N VAL A 393 4.11 1.57 -19.84
CA VAL A 393 3.69 2.64 -20.77
C VAL A 393 3.50 2.08 -22.17
N GLY A 394 4.42 1.26 -22.67
CA GLY A 394 4.33 0.62 -23.97
C GLY A 394 3.10 -0.27 -24.14
N VAL A 395 2.81 -1.10 -23.13
CA VAL A 395 1.60 -1.96 -23.10
C VAL A 395 0.34 -1.11 -23.15
N LEU A 396 0.20 -0.11 -22.28
CA LEU A 396 -0.96 0.78 -22.26
C LEU A 396 -1.10 1.59 -23.56
N ALA A 397 0.00 2.04 -24.16
CA ALA A 397 -0.02 2.74 -25.43
C ALA A 397 -0.54 1.83 -26.56
N ALA A 398 -0.05 0.59 -26.64
CA ALA A 398 -0.50 -0.40 -27.61
C ALA A 398 -2.01 -0.69 -27.46
N MET A 399 -2.47 -0.96 -26.23
CA MET A 399 -3.90 -1.18 -25.96
C MET A 399 -4.75 0.03 -26.36
N SER A 400 -4.28 1.24 -26.05
CA SER A 400 -4.97 2.50 -26.35
C SER A 400 -5.09 2.73 -27.87
N LEU A 401 -4.04 2.46 -28.61
CA LEU A 401 -4.04 2.59 -30.09
C LEU A 401 -4.99 1.58 -30.73
N VAL A 402 -5.03 0.36 -30.23
CA VAL A 402 -6.01 -0.67 -30.69
C VAL A 402 -7.43 -0.18 -30.41
N CYS A 403 -7.72 0.31 -29.21
CA CYS A 403 -9.05 0.83 -28.85
C CYS A 403 -9.47 2.02 -29.73
N LEU A 404 -8.56 2.98 -29.96
CA LEU A 404 -8.85 4.12 -30.84
C LEU A 404 -9.05 3.71 -32.29
N GLY A 405 -8.27 2.73 -32.78
CA GLY A 405 -8.45 2.14 -34.11
C GLY A 405 -9.83 1.51 -34.26
N MET A 406 -10.21 0.65 -33.32
CA MET A 406 -11.55 0.02 -33.30
C MET A 406 -12.68 1.06 -33.19
N ALA A 407 -12.53 2.06 -32.31
CA ALA A 407 -13.51 3.15 -32.17
C ALA A 407 -13.70 3.92 -33.50
N THR A 408 -12.59 4.22 -34.18
CA THR A 408 -12.62 4.92 -35.47
C THR A 408 -13.35 4.09 -36.54
N VAL A 409 -13.12 2.77 -36.61
CA VAL A 409 -13.79 1.86 -37.53
C VAL A 409 -15.29 1.80 -37.25
N LEU A 410 -15.67 1.64 -35.96
CA LEU A 410 -17.08 1.60 -35.55
C LEU A 410 -17.81 2.90 -35.90
N LEU A 411 -17.22 4.05 -35.64
CA LEU A 411 -17.81 5.36 -35.94
C LEU A 411 -17.91 5.66 -37.46
N ARG A 412 -16.94 5.17 -38.25
CA ARG A 412 -17.01 5.29 -39.74
C ARG A 412 -18.14 4.45 -40.34
N ARG A 413 -18.45 3.32 -39.71
CA ARG A 413 -19.56 2.41 -40.18
C ARG A 413 -20.92 2.91 -39.74
N GLN A 414 -21.03 3.92 -38.88
CA GLN A 414 -22.32 4.49 -38.46
C GLN A 414 -23.00 5.14 -39.66
N ARG A 415 -24.11 4.55 -40.09
CA ARG A 415 -25.07 5.14 -41.01
C ARG A 415 -26.28 5.58 -40.20
N TYR A 416 -26.68 6.82 -40.34
CA TYR A 416 -27.91 7.34 -39.73
C TYR A 416 -29.06 7.08 -40.70
N GLU A 417 -29.95 6.15 -40.37
CA GLU A 417 -31.05 5.74 -41.25
C GLU A 417 -32.20 6.77 -41.28
N HIS A 418 -32.20 7.77 -40.43
CA HIS A 418 -33.30 8.73 -40.26
C HIS A 418 -32.79 10.19 -40.06
N LEU A 419 -31.92 10.66 -40.92
CA LEU A 419 -31.58 12.08 -41.02
C LEU A 419 -32.10 12.65 -42.29
#